data_b1fad757a69c42d07de3aa18ce898ea5
#
_entry.id   b1fad757a69c42d07de3aa18ce898ea5
#
_cell.length_a   1.000
_cell.length_b   1.000
_cell.length_c   1.000
_cell.angle_alpha   90.00
_cell.angle_beta   90.00
_cell.angle_gamma   90.00
#
_symmetry.space_group_name_H-M   'P 1'
#
loop_
_entity.id
_entity.type
_entity.pdbx_description
1 polymer ?
#
loop_
_entity_poly.entity_id
_entity_poly.type
_entity_poly.pdbx_seq_one_letter_code
_entity_poly.pdbx_strand_id
1 'polypeptide(L)'
;MPTKDGRLVKPRIVAASLALVLVLFSRGAAHDIPNDVTVQAFVKPAGKRLRLVVRVPMRAMRDVDFPKRGPDFLDLARVDASLRDAAILWISQNVELYEGDTRIPDPRVIDVRVSLQSDRSFGSYEEALAHVAGAPLPNETELYWDQGMLDVLFEYPIQSDRSEFSIHAGLARLGLRVVTVLRFLPPGGTVRAFELTGDPGPVRLDPRWHQAALRFVRLGFFHILEGTDHLLFLFCLVIPFRRFRSLVAIVTSFTAAHSITLIASACNLGPDALWFPPLIETLIAISIVYMALENIVGSNIQRRWIITFAFGIVHGFGFSFALRQTLQFAGSHLTVSLLSFNAGVELGQLLVLVALVPALEGLFRFAVPERTGTIIASALVAHTGWHWMIERADRLRQFRFEWPALDAALLASVLRWLMVILTLVGLVWLGLLVFRHFFASSRLSGESRMRRIHR
;
A
#
# COMPACT_ATOMS: atom_id res chain seq x y z
N MET A 1 -20.12 -39.05 -65.78
CA MET A 1 -19.37 -37.85 -66.29
C MET A 1 -19.13 -36.94 -65.13
N PRO A 2 -17.90 -36.76 -64.63
CA PRO A 2 -17.57 -35.83 -63.55
C PRO A 2 -16.96 -34.56 -64.16
N THR A 3 -17.45 -33.40 -63.77
CA THR A 3 -16.87 -32.10 -64.12
C THR A 3 -15.80 -31.75 -63.07
N LYS A 4 -14.55 -31.77 -63.51
CA LYS A 4 -13.39 -31.18 -62.86
C LYS A 4 -13.42 -29.68 -63.11
N ASP A 5 -13.61 -28.86 -62.09
CA ASP A 5 -13.19 -27.45 -62.12
C ASP A 5 -12.12 -27.25 -61.01
N GLY A 6 -10.90 -27.60 -61.40
CA GLY A 6 -9.68 -27.20 -60.67
C GLY A 6 -9.34 -25.76 -60.99
N ARG A 7 -9.80 -24.78 -60.20
CA ARG A 7 -9.34 -23.39 -60.33
C ARG A 7 -7.91 -23.28 -59.76
N LEU A 8 -6.95 -23.32 -60.68
CA LEU A 8 -5.56 -22.96 -60.41
C LEU A 8 -5.52 -21.51 -59.87
N VAL A 9 -5.22 -21.34 -58.60
CA VAL A 9 -4.96 -20.03 -58.01
C VAL A 9 -3.83 -19.37 -58.79
N LYS A 10 -4.11 -18.24 -59.42
CA LYS A 10 -3.13 -17.55 -60.26
C LYS A 10 -1.88 -17.23 -59.48
N PRO A 11 -0.66 -17.58 -59.92
CA PRO A 11 0.59 -17.41 -59.21
C PRO A 11 0.86 -15.96 -58.75
N ARG A 12 0.23 -14.98 -59.41
CA ARG A 12 0.25 -13.56 -59.03
C ARG A 12 -0.45 -13.28 -57.69
N ILE A 13 -1.52 -14.01 -57.36
CA ILE A 13 -2.23 -13.85 -56.07
C ILE A 13 -1.39 -14.43 -54.94
N VAL A 14 -0.75 -15.57 -55.13
CA VAL A 14 0.16 -16.17 -54.16
C VAL A 14 1.39 -15.28 -53.92
N ALA A 15 1.97 -14.72 -54.97
CA ALA A 15 3.10 -13.80 -54.88
C ALA A 15 2.72 -12.49 -54.16
N ALA A 16 1.53 -11.94 -54.44
CA ALA A 16 1.02 -10.74 -53.77
C ALA A 16 0.71 -10.99 -52.29
N SER A 17 0.16 -12.15 -51.95
CA SER A 17 -0.09 -12.54 -50.54
C SER A 17 1.21 -12.77 -49.80
N LEU A 18 2.23 -13.36 -50.42
CA LEU A 18 3.55 -13.56 -49.81
C LEU A 18 4.28 -12.22 -49.63
N ALA A 19 4.19 -11.29 -50.57
CA ALA A 19 4.74 -9.94 -50.43
C ALA A 19 4.04 -9.14 -49.32
N LEU A 20 2.70 -9.25 -49.17
CA LEU A 20 1.94 -8.62 -48.11
C LEU A 20 2.31 -9.19 -46.75
N VAL A 21 2.51 -10.49 -46.63
CA VAL A 21 2.99 -11.14 -45.42
C VAL A 21 4.41 -10.68 -45.07
N LEU A 22 5.31 -10.58 -46.05
CA LEU A 22 6.68 -10.08 -45.83
C LEU A 22 6.71 -8.60 -45.38
N VAL A 23 5.79 -7.75 -45.90
CA VAL A 23 5.65 -6.36 -45.46
C VAL A 23 5.08 -6.26 -44.03
N LEU A 24 4.17 -7.17 -43.67
CA LEU A 24 3.62 -7.24 -42.28
C LEU A 24 4.63 -7.78 -41.27
N PHE A 25 5.65 -8.49 -41.72
CA PHE A 25 6.77 -8.96 -40.89
C PHE A 25 8.02 -8.05 -40.96
N SER A 26 7.98 -6.91 -41.69
CA SER A 26 9.01 -5.89 -41.53
C SER A 26 8.94 -5.42 -40.09
N ARG A 27 9.90 -5.85 -39.29
CA ARG A 27 10.12 -5.37 -37.90
C ARG A 27 10.32 -3.86 -37.99
N GLY A 28 9.27 -3.09 -37.80
CA GLY A 28 9.45 -1.73 -37.33
C GLY A 28 10.29 -1.84 -36.08
N ALA A 29 11.41 -1.13 -36.00
CA ALA A 29 12.17 -0.98 -34.77
C ALA A 29 11.24 -0.24 -33.77
N ALA A 30 10.34 -1.00 -33.13
CA ALA A 30 9.60 -0.51 -32.01
C ALA A 30 10.63 -0.29 -30.90
N HIS A 31 10.81 0.95 -30.47
CA HIS A 31 11.61 1.26 -29.30
C HIS A 31 11.12 0.40 -28.15
N ASP A 32 12.01 -0.42 -27.61
CA ASP A 32 11.70 -1.36 -26.54
C ASP A 32 11.37 -0.56 -25.26
N ILE A 33 10.09 -0.56 -24.87
CA ILE A 33 9.64 0.15 -23.65
C ILE A 33 10.14 -0.65 -22.46
N PRO A 34 10.97 -0.07 -21.56
CA PRO A 34 11.42 -0.79 -20.38
C PRO A 34 10.22 -1.26 -19.54
N ASN A 35 10.22 -2.54 -19.15
CA ASN A 35 9.14 -3.09 -18.32
C ASN A 35 9.06 -2.40 -16.97
N ASP A 36 10.21 -2.29 -16.28
CA ASP A 36 10.29 -1.69 -14.96
C ASP A 36 11.33 -0.56 -14.96
N VAL A 37 10.93 0.60 -14.47
CA VAL A 37 11.78 1.78 -14.30
C VAL A 37 11.69 2.27 -12.88
N THR A 38 12.83 2.35 -12.18
CA THR A 38 12.93 2.97 -10.86
C THR A 38 13.57 4.35 -10.98
N VAL A 39 12.85 5.37 -10.54
CA VAL A 39 13.32 6.75 -10.41
C VAL A 39 13.63 7.00 -8.94
N GLN A 40 14.80 7.56 -8.64
CA GLN A 40 15.15 7.99 -7.29
C GLN A 40 15.15 9.51 -7.23
N ALA A 41 14.53 10.09 -6.21
CA ALA A 41 14.42 11.53 -6.09
C ALA A 41 14.55 12.01 -4.64
N PHE A 42 15.18 13.18 -4.47
CA PHE A 42 15.22 13.91 -3.22
C PHE A 42 14.62 15.29 -3.42
N VAL A 43 13.73 15.71 -2.50
CA VAL A 43 13.16 17.05 -2.46
C VAL A 43 13.57 17.69 -1.14
N LYS A 44 14.32 18.80 -1.21
CA LYS A 44 14.81 19.53 -0.03
C LYS A 44 14.57 21.02 -0.20
N PRO A 45 13.60 21.60 0.52
CA PRO A 45 13.45 23.03 0.62
C PRO A 45 14.53 23.62 1.57
N ALA A 46 15.10 24.77 1.21
CA ALA A 46 16.09 25.48 1.99
C ALA A 46 16.03 27.00 1.71
N GLY A 47 15.59 27.77 2.68
CA GLY A 47 15.39 29.22 2.53
C GLY A 47 14.38 29.57 1.44
N LYS A 48 14.81 30.21 0.36
CA LYS A 48 13.97 30.58 -0.80
C LYS A 48 14.15 29.67 -2.01
N ARG A 49 14.71 28.50 -1.83
CA ARG A 49 14.98 27.55 -2.91
C ARG A 49 14.54 26.14 -2.50
N LEU A 50 13.97 25.42 -3.45
CA LEU A 50 13.70 23.99 -3.31
C LEU A 50 14.59 23.26 -4.32
N ARG A 51 15.36 22.31 -3.85
CA ARG A 51 16.21 21.46 -4.68
C ARG A 51 15.53 20.11 -4.89
N LEU A 52 15.48 19.70 -6.15
CA LEU A 52 15.06 18.38 -6.57
C LEU A 52 16.27 17.70 -7.22
N VAL A 53 16.77 16.64 -6.58
CA VAL A 53 17.83 15.78 -7.12
C VAL A 53 17.20 14.50 -7.61
N VAL A 54 17.37 14.15 -8.88
CA VAL A 54 16.68 13.01 -9.50
C VAL A 54 17.67 12.13 -10.26
N ARG A 55 17.50 10.82 -10.14
CA ARG A 55 18.20 9.80 -10.92
C ARG A 55 17.21 9.00 -11.74
N VAL A 56 17.44 8.90 -13.06
CA VAL A 56 16.61 8.17 -14.01
C VAL A 56 17.48 7.32 -14.93
N PRO A 57 17.11 6.07 -15.25
CA PRO A 57 17.81 5.28 -16.26
C PRO A 57 17.73 5.92 -17.65
N MET A 58 18.86 6.13 -18.32
CA MET A 58 18.90 6.77 -19.65
C MET A 58 18.10 5.97 -20.70
N ARG A 59 18.06 4.64 -20.59
CA ARG A 59 17.26 3.76 -21.46
C ARG A 59 15.76 4.06 -21.47
N ALA A 60 15.26 4.75 -20.44
CA ALA A 60 13.85 5.15 -20.34
C ALA A 60 13.52 6.38 -21.22
N MET A 61 14.52 7.14 -21.67
CA MET A 61 14.37 8.39 -22.42
C MET A 61 14.56 8.14 -23.94
N ARG A 62 13.56 7.51 -24.55
CA ARG A 62 13.65 6.91 -25.90
C ARG A 62 13.81 7.89 -27.04
N ASP A 63 13.31 9.11 -26.88
CA ASP A 63 13.28 10.11 -27.96
C ASP A 63 14.50 11.06 -27.88
N VAL A 64 15.50 10.72 -27.06
CA VAL A 64 16.73 11.48 -26.94
C VAL A 64 17.85 10.76 -27.67
N ASP A 65 18.45 11.45 -28.66
CA ASP A 65 19.63 10.94 -29.35
C ASP A 65 20.89 11.38 -28.61
N PHE A 66 21.47 10.46 -27.84
CA PHE A 66 22.70 10.71 -27.12
C PHE A 66 23.91 10.51 -28.04
N PRO A 67 24.89 11.44 -28.05
CA PRO A 67 26.09 11.28 -28.87
C PRO A 67 26.86 10.02 -28.46
N LYS A 68 27.24 9.24 -29.48
CA LYS A 68 27.92 7.95 -29.31
C LYS A 68 29.31 7.96 -29.96
N ARG A 69 30.21 7.16 -29.40
CA ARG A 69 31.51 6.83 -29.96
C ARG A 69 31.65 5.32 -30.13
N GLY A 70 32.31 4.89 -31.20
CA GLY A 70 32.40 3.47 -31.52
C GLY A 70 31.05 2.82 -31.75
N PRO A 71 30.86 1.54 -31.37
CA PRO A 71 29.67 0.81 -31.73
C PRO A 71 28.39 1.32 -31.00
N ASP A 72 28.47 1.71 -29.71
CA ASP A 72 27.31 2.21 -28.92
C ASP A 72 27.72 2.84 -27.58
N PHE A 73 29.00 3.14 -27.37
CA PHE A 73 29.46 3.81 -26.15
C PHE A 73 29.07 5.28 -26.16
N LEU A 74 28.66 5.78 -24.99
CA LEU A 74 28.32 7.19 -24.81
C LEU A 74 29.58 8.08 -25.00
N ASP A 75 29.45 9.15 -25.79
CA ASP A 75 30.51 10.17 -25.91
C ASP A 75 30.42 11.17 -24.78
N LEU A 76 31.09 10.86 -23.67
CA LEU A 76 31.05 11.65 -22.44
C LEU A 76 31.57 13.07 -22.60
N ALA A 77 32.42 13.32 -23.60
CA ALA A 77 32.92 14.68 -23.88
C ALA A 77 31.87 15.60 -24.54
N ARG A 78 30.83 15.02 -25.18
CA ARG A 78 29.86 15.76 -25.98
C ARG A 78 28.42 15.64 -25.46
N VAL A 79 28.20 14.85 -24.42
CA VAL A 79 26.84 14.44 -23.99
C VAL A 79 26.08 15.53 -23.19
N ASP A 80 26.74 16.54 -22.62
CA ASP A 80 26.15 17.50 -21.66
C ASP A 80 24.89 18.20 -22.20
N ALA A 81 24.91 18.66 -23.43
CA ALA A 81 23.74 19.29 -24.06
C ALA A 81 22.54 18.35 -24.14
N SER A 82 22.74 17.12 -24.64
CA SER A 82 21.68 16.10 -24.75
C SER A 82 21.16 15.67 -23.38
N LEU A 83 21.99 15.65 -22.33
CA LEU A 83 21.55 15.36 -20.97
C LEU A 83 20.64 16.46 -20.43
N ARG A 84 20.96 17.74 -20.68
CA ARG A 84 20.12 18.87 -20.29
C ARG A 84 18.78 18.86 -21.02
N ASP A 85 18.78 18.58 -22.30
CA ASP A 85 17.57 18.46 -23.10
C ASP A 85 16.70 17.28 -22.59
N ALA A 86 17.32 16.14 -22.30
CA ALA A 86 16.65 14.98 -21.71
C ALA A 86 16.04 15.29 -20.34
N ALA A 87 16.79 16.02 -19.49
CA ALA A 87 16.31 16.43 -18.16
C ALA A 87 15.07 17.33 -18.25
N ILE A 88 15.05 18.26 -19.23
CA ILE A 88 13.90 19.15 -19.44
C ILE A 88 12.72 18.36 -19.98
N LEU A 89 12.90 17.62 -21.08
CA LEU A 89 11.83 16.94 -21.81
C LEU A 89 11.17 15.81 -20.99
N TRP A 90 11.98 15.03 -20.29
CA TRP A 90 11.51 13.81 -19.64
C TRP A 90 11.24 13.99 -18.15
N ILE A 91 11.86 14.95 -17.48
CA ILE A 91 11.72 15.15 -16.04
C ILE A 91 11.01 16.46 -15.75
N SER A 92 11.61 17.62 -16.09
CA SER A 92 11.08 18.94 -15.71
C SER A 92 9.65 19.18 -16.19
N GLN A 93 9.33 18.83 -17.44
CA GLN A 93 8.00 18.99 -18.03
C GLN A 93 6.93 18.04 -17.47
N ASN A 94 7.36 17.00 -16.75
CA ASN A 94 6.46 15.96 -16.23
C ASN A 94 6.42 15.93 -14.69
N VAL A 95 7.21 16.75 -14.01
CA VAL A 95 7.21 16.90 -12.56
C VAL A 95 6.73 18.29 -12.21
N GLU A 96 5.60 18.36 -11.54
CA GLU A 96 5.04 19.62 -11.04
C GLU A 96 5.19 19.70 -9.53
N LEU A 97 5.72 20.82 -9.04
CA LEU A 97 5.81 21.13 -7.63
C LEU A 97 4.87 22.27 -7.27
N TYR A 98 4.28 22.18 -6.10
CA TYR A 98 3.33 23.17 -5.59
C TYR A 98 3.77 23.65 -4.22
N GLU A 99 3.62 24.96 -3.98
CA GLU A 99 3.74 25.60 -2.68
C GLU A 99 2.34 26.05 -2.24
N GLY A 100 1.77 25.36 -1.25
CA GLY A 100 0.33 25.41 -0.98
C GLY A 100 -0.47 24.89 -2.16
N ASP A 101 -1.38 25.71 -2.66
CA ASP A 101 -2.20 25.42 -3.84
C ASP A 101 -1.65 26.05 -5.15
N THR A 102 -0.48 26.72 -5.08
CA THR A 102 0.12 27.41 -6.22
C THR A 102 1.22 26.55 -6.84
N ARG A 103 1.13 26.32 -8.16
CA ARG A 103 2.20 25.67 -8.91
C ARG A 103 3.44 26.53 -8.89
N ILE A 104 4.58 25.94 -8.52
CA ILE A 104 5.87 26.59 -8.59
C ILE A 104 6.31 26.70 -10.07
N PRO A 105 6.89 27.85 -10.49
CA PRO A 105 7.42 27.98 -11.85
C PRO A 105 8.42 26.89 -12.21
N ASP A 106 8.60 26.67 -13.52
CA ASP A 106 9.53 25.68 -14.04
C ASP A 106 10.94 25.87 -13.46
N PRO A 107 11.64 24.76 -13.17
CA PRO A 107 12.92 24.80 -12.48
C PRO A 107 14.06 25.24 -13.40
N ARG A 108 15.14 25.68 -12.76
CA ARG A 108 16.44 25.79 -13.44
C ARG A 108 17.18 24.46 -13.34
N VAL A 109 17.68 23.94 -14.46
CA VAL A 109 18.64 22.84 -14.46
C VAL A 109 19.98 23.40 -14.02
N ILE A 110 20.41 23.05 -12.81
CA ILE A 110 21.68 23.53 -12.24
C ILE A 110 22.81 22.67 -12.78
N ASP A 111 22.70 21.33 -12.62
CA ASP A 111 23.71 20.40 -13.06
C ASP A 111 23.10 19.10 -13.56
N VAL A 112 23.83 18.41 -14.44
CA VAL A 112 23.49 17.11 -14.97
C VAL A 112 24.72 16.21 -14.95
N ARG A 113 24.52 14.91 -14.73
CA ARG A 113 25.61 13.94 -14.62
C ARG A 113 25.19 12.60 -15.18
N VAL A 114 26.15 11.91 -15.81
CA VAL A 114 25.99 10.48 -16.13
C VAL A 114 26.65 9.66 -15.02
N SER A 115 25.94 8.61 -14.58
CA SER A 115 26.42 7.67 -13.58
C SER A 115 26.32 6.24 -14.09
N LEU A 116 27.08 5.35 -13.47
CA LEU A 116 26.95 3.91 -13.64
C LEU A 116 25.73 3.38 -12.86
N GLN A 117 25.12 2.30 -13.31
CA GLN A 117 24.05 1.63 -12.56
C GLN A 117 24.48 1.15 -11.17
N SER A 118 25.77 0.84 -10.99
CA SER A 118 26.36 0.41 -9.72
C SER A 118 26.65 1.55 -8.76
N ASP A 119 26.49 2.81 -9.18
CA ASP A 119 26.73 3.98 -8.34
C ASP A 119 25.74 4.05 -7.18
N ARG A 120 26.23 4.23 -5.96
CA ARG A 120 25.44 4.24 -4.72
C ARG A 120 25.24 5.63 -4.11
N SER A 121 25.64 6.68 -4.79
CA SER A 121 25.55 8.07 -4.29
C SER A 121 24.12 8.51 -3.93
N PHE A 122 23.09 7.89 -4.51
CA PHE A 122 21.67 8.14 -4.15
C PHE A 122 21.22 7.40 -2.87
N GLY A 123 22.15 6.92 -2.05
CA GLY A 123 21.87 6.43 -0.71
C GLY A 123 21.43 7.52 0.25
N SER A 124 22.05 8.71 0.19
CA SER A 124 21.70 9.90 0.96
C SER A 124 21.60 11.14 0.08
N TYR A 125 20.92 12.21 0.58
CA TYR A 125 20.81 13.48 -0.15
C TYR A 125 22.19 14.16 -0.33
N GLU A 126 23.00 14.17 0.72
CA GLU A 126 24.30 14.79 0.74
C GLU A 126 25.25 14.16 -0.27
N GLU A 127 25.27 12.83 -0.34
CA GLU A 127 26.06 12.09 -1.31
C GLU A 127 25.56 12.31 -2.74
N ALA A 128 24.23 12.27 -2.97
CA ALA A 128 23.63 12.53 -4.28
C ALA A 128 23.94 13.93 -4.78
N LEU A 129 23.81 14.95 -3.93
CA LEU A 129 24.13 16.34 -4.27
C LEU A 129 25.62 16.51 -4.60
N ALA A 130 26.52 15.95 -3.77
CA ALA A 130 27.96 16.01 -3.99
C ALA A 130 28.36 15.28 -5.29
N HIS A 131 27.69 14.16 -5.59
CA HIS A 131 27.94 13.41 -6.82
C HIS A 131 27.53 14.22 -8.07
N VAL A 132 26.32 14.78 -8.09
CA VAL A 132 25.85 15.55 -9.25
C VAL A 132 26.68 16.80 -9.48
N ALA A 133 27.10 17.49 -8.41
CA ALA A 133 27.98 18.67 -8.49
C ALA A 133 29.47 18.32 -8.64
N GLY A 134 29.85 17.07 -8.57
CA GLY A 134 31.23 16.58 -8.60
C GLY A 134 31.84 16.52 -9.99
N ALA A 135 32.99 15.87 -10.11
CA ALA A 135 33.67 15.65 -11.39
C ALA A 135 32.89 14.66 -12.27
N PRO A 136 32.81 14.88 -13.60
CA PRO A 136 32.20 13.93 -14.52
C PRO A 136 33.03 12.64 -14.60
N LEU A 137 32.43 11.57 -15.14
CA LEU A 137 33.15 10.38 -15.50
C LEU A 137 34.28 10.72 -16.51
N PRO A 138 35.46 10.05 -16.43
CA PRO A 138 36.51 10.23 -17.42
C PRO A 138 36.01 9.96 -18.84
N ASN A 139 36.43 10.78 -19.81
CA ASN A 139 35.97 10.68 -21.20
C ASN A 139 36.26 9.31 -21.83
N GLU A 140 37.24 8.61 -21.35
CA GLU A 140 37.69 7.29 -21.82
C GLU A 140 36.78 6.15 -21.32
N THR A 141 35.89 6.42 -20.34
CA THR A 141 35.02 5.39 -19.77
C THR A 141 34.12 4.77 -20.83
N GLU A 142 34.21 3.47 -21.00
CA GLU A 142 33.38 2.69 -21.92
C GLU A 142 32.05 2.37 -21.23
N LEU A 143 31.04 3.20 -21.48
CA LEU A 143 29.69 3.06 -20.96
C LEU A 143 28.70 2.98 -22.13
N TYR A 144 27.96 1.87 -22.20
CA TYR A 144 26.82 1.79 -23.11
C TYR A 144 25.74 2.77 -22.71
N TRP A 145 25.17 3.50 -23.65
CA TRP A 145 24.23 4.58 -23.37
C TRP A 145 22.99 4.09 -22.58
N ASP A 146 22.51 2.87 -22.85
CA ASP A 146 21.35 2.23 -22.22
C ASP A 146 21.65 1.71 -20.80
N GLN A 147 22.92 1.59 -20.43
CA GLN A 147 23.37 1.23 -19.07
C GLN A 147 23.68 2.45 -18.20
N GLY A 148 23.61 3.65 -18.78
CA GLY A 148 23.81 4.90 -18.04
C GLY A 148 22.61 5.29 -17.20
N MET A 149 22.89 6.04 -16.13
CA MET A 149 21.89 6.75 -15.34
C MET A 149 22.06 8.25 -15.59
N LEU A 150 20.96 8.97 -15.75
CA LEU A 150 20.96 10.44 -15.76
C LEU A 150 20.64 10.94 -14.35
N ASP A 151 21.57 11.69 -13.78
CA ASP A 151 21.43 12.38 -12.50
C ASP A 151 21.27 13.87 -12.76
N VAL A 152 20.29 14.50 -12.16
CA VAL A 152 19.97 15.92 -12.40
C VAL A 152 19.72 16.64 -11.09
N LEU A 153 20.26 17.86 -10.98
CA LEU A 153 19.93 18.82 -9.94
C LEU A 153 19.07 19.92 -10.53
N PHE A 154 17.83 20.00 -10.07
CA PHE A 154 16.92 21.12 -10.35
C PHE A 154 16.80 22.05 -9.15
N GLU A 155 16.62 23.33 -9.42
CA GLU A 155 16.34 24.34 -8.41
C GLU A 155 15.08 25.12 -8.77
N TYR A 156 14.13 25.15 -7.83
CA TYR A 156 12.85 25.85 -7.92
C TYR A 156 12.85 27.07 -6.98
N PRO A 157 12.33 28.24 -7.41
CA PRO A 157 12.11 29.36 -6.51
C PRO A 157 10.89 29.11 -5.62
N ILE A 158 11.04 29.27 -4.31
CA ILE A 158 9.97 29.12 -3.32
C ILE A 158 9.91 30.37 -2.43
N GLN A 159 8.76 30.58 -1.77
CA GLN A 159 8.59 31.68 -0.84
C GLN A 159 9.23 31.38 0.52
N SER A 160 9.03 30.15 1.04
CA SER A 160 9.56 29.71 2.32
C SER A 160 9.82 28.20 2.33
N ASP A 161 10.91 27.79 2.97
CA ASP A 161 11.22 26.39 3.21
C ASP A 161 10.26 25.69 4.21
N ARG A 162 9.44 26.48 4.93
CA ARG A 162 8.41 26.01 5.86
C ARG A 162 7.01 25.93 5.25
N SER A 163 6.87 26.25 3.97
CA SER A 163 5.60 26.14 3.25
C SER A 163 5.16 24.68 3.11
N GLU A 164 3.88 24.47 2.84
CA GLU A 164 3.34 23.15 2.50
C GLU A 164 3.66 22.84 1.04
N PHE A 165 4.37 21.73 0.81
CA PHE A 165 4.75 21.31 -0.53
C PHE A 165 3.95 20.11 -0.98
N SER A 166 3.59 20.10 -2.28
CA SER A 166 3.03 18.95 -2.97
C SER A 166 3.81 18.69 -4.25
N ILE A 167 3.85 17.45 -4.68
CA ILE A 167 4.48 17.02 -5.93
C ILE A 167 3.51 16.19 -6.76
N HIS A 168 3.46 16.45 -8.05
CA HIS A 168 2.87 15.55 -9.04
C HIS A 168 4.00 15.02 -9.91
N ALA A 169 4.34 13.73 -9.73
CA ALA A 169 5.39 13.05 -10.47
C ALA A 169 4.78 12.28 -11.65
N GLY A 170 4.45 12.99 -12.74
CA GLY A 170 3.85 12.45 -13.97
C GLY A 170 4.85 11.67 -14.82
N LEU A 171 5.69 10.82 -14.21
CA LEU A 171 6.78 10.08 -14.85
C LEU A 171 6.35 8.72 -15.43
N ALA A 172 5.06 8.40 -15.45
CA ALA A 172 4.54 7.11 -15.94
C ALA A 172 4.96 6.77 -17.37
N ARG A 173 5.24 7.78 -18.22
CA ARG A 173 5.70 7.59 -19.61
C ARG A 173 7.09 6.97 -19.77
N LEU A 174 7.90 6.92 -18.69
CA LEU A 174 9.26 6.37 -18.72
C LEU A 174 9.31 4.84 -18.90
N GLY A 175 8.23 4.11 -18.59
CA GLY A 175 8.19 2.66 -18.71
C GLY A 175 6.76 2.10 -18.57
N LEU A 176 6.60 0.79 -18.72
CA LEU A 176 5.31 0.13 -18.50
C LEU A 176 4.92 0.19 -17.01
N ARG A 177 5.88 0.02 -16.13
CA ARG A 177 5.75 0.20 -14.69
C ARG A 177 6.86 1.12 -14.20
N VAL A 178 6.47 2.28 -13.70
CA VAL A 178 7.41 3.27 -13.14
C VAL A 178 7.17 3.37 -11.64
N VAL A 179 8.25 3.23 -10.87
CA VAL A 179 8.25 3.42 -9.42
C VAL A 179 9.19 4.58 -9.09
N THR A 180 8.63 5.66 -8.53
CA THR A 180 9.41 6.81 -8.07
C THR A 180 9.61 6.71 -6.56
N VAL A 181 10.85 6.46 -6.15
CA VAL A 181 11.27 6.49 -4.74
C VAL A 181 11.70 7.92 -4.41
N LEU A 182 10.78 8.65 -3.77
CA LEU A 182 10.97 10.06 -3.41
C LEU A 182 11.29 10.17 -1.92
N ARG A 183 12.33 10.96 -1.56
CA ARG A 183 12.64 11.32 -0.18
C ARG A 183 12.51 12.82 -0.01
N PHE A 184 11.59 13.23 0.85
CA PHE A 184 11.38 14.63 1.23
C PHE A 184 12.12 14.93 2.52
N LEU A 185 12.92 16.00 2.52
CA LEU A 185 13.74 16.45 3.65
C LEU A 185 13.23 17.81 4.15
N PRO A 186 12.23 17.85 5.05
CA PRO A 186 11.74 19.11 5.60
C PRO A 186 12.78 19.77 6.51
N PRO A 187 12.78 21.10 6.66
CA PRO A 187 13.67 21.80 7.57
C PRO A 187 13.46 21.33 9.02
N GLY A 188 14.52 20.82 9.66
CA GLY A 188 14.49 20.38 11.06
C GLY A 188 13.65 19.13 11.36
N GLY A 189 13.15 18.44 10.32
CA GLY A 189 12.31 17.23 10.42
C GLY A 189 13.03 15.95 10.00
N THR A 190 12.38 14.82 10.27
CA THR A 190 12.82 13.51 9.78
C THR A 190 12.55 13.35 8.29
N VAL A 191 13.45 12.65 7.58
CA VAL A 191 13.28 12.30 6.16
C VAL A 191 12.02 11.47 5.98
N ARG A 192 11.20 11.84 4.99
CA ARG A 192 9.97 11.12 4.63
C ARG A 192 10.16 10.46 3.29
N ALA A 193 10.02 9.15 3.26
CA ALA A 193 10.13 8.36 2.05
C ALA A 193 8.74 8.09 1.46
N PHE A 194 8.62 8.24 0.14
CA PHE A 194 7.43 7.94 -0.64
C PHE A 194 7.81 6.99 -1.76
N GLU A 195 6.97 6.02 -2.02
CA GLU A 195 7.04 5.15 -3.18
C GLU A 195 5.79 5.39 -4.04
N LEU A 196 5.98 6.07 -5.16
CA LEU A 196 4.90 6.47 -6.06
C LEU A 196 4.92 5.56 -7.28
N THR A 197 3.86 4.78 -7.47
CA THR A 197 3.75 3.88 -8.63
C THR A 197 2.89 4.53 -9.72
N GLY A 198 3.41 4.61 -10.93
CA GLY A 198 2.74 5.20 -12.07
C GLY A 198 2.52 6.70 -11.92
N ASP A 199 1.28 7.16 -12.09
CA ASP A 199 0.85 8.54 -11.89
C ASP A 199 -0.23 8.61 -10.80
N PRO A 200 0.14 8.84 -9.54
CA PRO A 200 -0.81 8.93 -8.43
C PRO A 200 -1.51 10.30 -8.31
N GLY A 201 -1.23 11.23 -9.24
CA GLY A 201 -1.63 12.64 -9.13
C GLY A 201 -0.85 13.42 -8.07
N PRO A 202 -1.35 14.60 -7.64
CA PRO A 202 -0.68 15.44 -6.66
C PRO A 202 -0.61 14.81 -5.27
N VAL A 203 0.60 14.68 -4.73
CA VAL A 203 0.88 14.09 -3.41
C VAL A 203 1.43 15.16 -2.49
N ARG A 204 0.79 15.38 -1.33
CA ARG A 204 1.30 16.28 -0.29
C ARG A 204 2.49 15.65 0.43
N LEU A 205 3.59 16.38 0.50
CA LEU A 205 4.85 15.90 1.11
C LEU A 205 4.86 16.08 2.63
N ASP A 206 4.03 17.00 3.16
CA ASP A 206 3.82 17.23 4.59
C ASP A 206 2.35 17.53 4.89
N PRO A 207 1.47 16.52 4.95
CA PRO A 207 0.06 16.75 5.24
C PRO A 207 -0.12 17.21 6.69
N ARG A 208 -1.05 18.16 6.93
CA ARG A 208 -1.50 18.50 8.28
C ARG A 208 -2.23 17.32 8.91
N TRP A 209 -2.23 17.23 10.24
CA TRP A 209 -2.83 16.10 10.95
C TRP A 209 -4.29 15.79 10.55
N HIS A 210 -5.13 16.83 10.33
CA HIS A 210 -6.51 16.64 9.92
C HIS A 210 -6.67 16.15 8.47
N GLN A 211 -5.72 16.50 7.58
CA GLN A 211 -5.69 16.01 6.21
C GLN A 211 -5.28 14.54 6.17
N ALA A 212 -4.25 14.18 6.95
CA ALA A 212 -3.88 12.79 7.16
C ALA A 212 -5.05 12.00 7.78
N ALA A 213 -5.69 12.53 8.84
CA ALA A 213 -6.84 11.91 9.48
C ALA A 213 -7.96 11.63 8.49
N LEU A 214 -8.42 12.63 7.73
CA LEU A 214 -9.51 12.46 6.76
C LEU A 214 -9.17 11.44 5.67
N ARG A 215 -7.94 11.48 5.16
CA ARG A 215 -7.46 10.50 4.17
C ARG A 215 -7.53 9.08 4.73
N PHE A 216 -7.07 8.87 5.96
CA PHE A 216 -7.04 7.54 6.58
C PHE A 216 -8.42 7.06 7.01
N VAL A 217 -9.33 7.96 7.46
CA VAL A 217 -10.77 7.61 7.66
C VAL A 217 -11.36 7.09 6.36
N ARG A 218 -11.17 7.82 5.26
CA ARG A 218 -11.67 7.41 3.95
C ARG A 218 -11.08 6.06 3.51
N LEU A 219 -9.78 5.87 3.70
CA LEU A 219 -9.10 4.63 3.36
C LEU A 219 -9.66 3.44 4.16
N GLY A 220 -9.82 3.58 5.48
CA GLY A 220 -10.41 2.53 6.34
C GLY A 220 -11.87 2.22 5.99
N PHE A 221 -12.64 3.24 5.64
CA PHE A 221 -14.04 3.09 5.20
C PHE A 221 -14.14 2.27 3.92
N PHE A 222 -13.38 2.63 2.88
CA PHE A 222 -13.37 1.90 1.62
C PHE A 222 -12.71 0.52 1.73
N HIS A 223 -11.74 0.34 2.61
CA HIS A 223 -11.14 -0.95 2.90
C HIS A 223 -12.19 -2.02 3.29
N ILE A 224 -13.19 -1.64 4.06
CA ILE A 224 -14.30 -2.54 4.41
C ILE A 224 -15.25 -2.76 3.23
N LEU A 225 -15.58 -1.72 2.47
CA LEU A 225 -16.53 -1.83 1.37
C LEU A 225 -15.97 -2.56 0.15
N GLU A 226 -14.69 -2.45 -0.10
CA GLU A 226 -13.97 -3.11 -1.20
C GLU A 226 -13.45 -4.50 -0.78
N GLY A 227 -13.26 -4.73 0.53
CA GLY A 227 -12.77 -5.99 1.08
C GLY A 227 -13.85 -7.07 1.09
N THR A 228 -13.92 -7.90 0.05
CA THR A 228 -14.89 -9.01 -0.04
C THR A 228 -14.81 -9.97 1.14
N ASP A 229 -13.63 -10.16 1.71
CA ASP A 229 -13.39 -10.98 2.92
C ASP A 229 -14.15 -10.42 4.13
N HIS A 230 -14.06 -9.10 4.33
CA HIS A 230 -14.76 -8.38 5.40
C HIS A 230 -16.27 -8.41 5.20
N LEU A 231 -16.73 -8.21 3.96
CA LEU A 231 -18.15 -8.24 3.64
C LEU A 231 -18.77 -9.61 3.88
N LEU A 232 -18.10 -10.71 3.48
CA LEU A 232 -18.56 -12.07 3.73
C LEU A 232 -18.52 -12.42 5.23
N PHE A 233 -17.48 -11.96 5.94
CA PHE A 233 -17.38 -12.13 7.38
C PHE A 233 -18.51 -11.41 8.13
N LEU A 234 -18.78 -10.14 7.79
CA LEU A 234 -19.90 -9.36 8.35
C LEU A 234 -21.24 -9.98 8.00
N PHE A 235 -21.41 -10.49 6.78
CA PHE A 235 -22.60 -11.19 6.37
C PHE A 235 -22.86 -12.42 7.23
N CYS A 236 -21.83 -13.25 7.49
CA CYS A 236 -21.93 -14.38 8.42
C CYS A 236 -22.30 -13.94 9.85
N LEU A 237 -21.83 -12.78 10.28
CA LEU A 237 -22.16 -12.21 11.59
C LEU A 237 -23.64 -11.86 11.72
N VAL A 238 -24.23 -11.29 10.68
CA VAL A 238 -25.60 -10.75 10.68
C VAL A 238 -26.65 -11.84 10.43
N ILE A 239 -26.33 -12.87 9.64
CA ILE A 239 -27.29 -13.94 9.27
C ILE A 239 -28.07 -14.47 10.49
N PRO A 240 -27.45 -14.96 11.59
CA PRO A 240 -28.20 -15.56 12.70
C PRO A 240 -28.67 -14.54 13.73
N PHE A 241 -28.12 -13.32 13.76
CA PHE A 241 -28.42 -12.32 14.77
C PHE A 241 -28.67 -10.96 14.14
N ARG A 242 -29.87 -10.41 14.34
CA ARG A 242 -30.29 -9.11 13.78
C ARG A 242 -30.52 -8.04 14.84
N ARG A 243 -30.08 -8.28 16.09
CA ARG A 243 -30.15 -7.27 17.16
C ARG A 243 -28.99 -6.28 17.00
N PHE A 244 -29.27 -5.13 16.40
CA PHE A 244 -28.28 -4.11 16.03
C PHE A 244 -27.29 -3.77 17.17
N ARG A 245 -27.77 -3.51 18.37
CA ARG A 245 -26.91 -3.17 19.54
C ARG A 245 -25.90 -4.28 19.87
N SER A 246 -26.29 -5.54 19.79
CA SER A 246 -25.40 -6.68 20.05
C SER A 246 -24.37 -6.82 18.92
N LEU A 247 -24.78 -6.59 17.68
CA LEU A 247 -23.89 -6.64 16.51
C LEU A 247 -22.84 -5.53 16.57
N VAL A 248 -23.22 -4.30 16.96
CA VAL A 248 -22.26 -3.20 17.14
C VAL A 248 -21.16 -3.61 18.13
N ALA A 249 -21.52 -4.15 19.30
CA ALA A 249 -20.51 -4.58 20.30
C ALA A 249 -19.56 -5.65 19.76
N ILE A 250 -20.08 -6.61 18.95
CA ILE A 250 -19.29 -7.68 18.34
C ILE A 250 -18.34 -7.10 17.28
N VAL A 251 -18.84 -6.19 16.42
CA VAL A 251 -18.07 -5.54 15.36
C VAL A 251 -17.00 -4.63 15.95
N THR A 252 -17.31 -3.84 16.99
CA THR A 252 -16.29 -3.04 17.70
C THR A 252 -15.21 -3.91 18.34
N SER A 253 -15.57 -5.10 18.83
CA SER A 253 -14.57 -6.08 19.32
C SER A 253 -13.60 -6.53 18.22
N PHE A 254 -14.11 -6.76 16.99
CA PHE A 254 -13.27 -7.03 15.82
C PHE A 254 -12.36 -5.85 15.49
N THR A 255 -12.90 -4.62 15.43
CA THR A 255 -12.12 -3.42 15.13
C THR A 255 -11.03 -3.18 16.17
N ALA A 256 -11.31 -3.42 17.45
CA ALA A 256 -10.31 -3.32 18.52
C ALA A 256 -9.15 -4.31 18.31
N ALA A 257 -9.46 -5.58 18.01
CA ALA A 257 -8.47 -6.60 17.73
C ALA A 257 -7.67 -6.31 16.44
N HIS A 258 -8.35 -5.91 15.38
CA HIS A 258 -7.76 -5.47 14.12
C HIS A 258 -6.79 -4.30 14.34
N SER A 259 -7.17 -3.33 15.18
CA SER A 259 -6.31 -2.18 15.53
C SER A 259 -5.01 -2.60 16.22
N ILE A 260 -5.07 -3.58 17.13
CA ILE A 260 -3.88 -4.08 17.84
C ILE A 260 -2.85 -4.61 16.83
N THR A 261 -3.26 -5.47 15.90
CA THR A 261 -2.35 -6.09 14.93
C THR A 261 -1.90 -5.11 13.85
N LEU A 262 -2.76 -4.16 13.46
CA LEU A 262 -2.41 -3.09 12.55
C LEU A 262 -1.31 -2.18 13.15
N ILE A 263 -1.46 -1.76 14.41
CA ILE A 263 -0.45 -0.96 15.12
C ILE A 263 0.84 -1.77 15.30
N ALA A 264 0.73 -3.03 15.70
CA ALA A 264 1.89 -3.91 15.84
C ALA A 264 2.67 -4.02 14.52
N SER A 265 1.98 -4.18 13.41
CA SER A 265 2.60 -4.22 12.08
C SER A 265 3.22 -2.88 11.67
N ALA A 266 2.57 -1.75 11.96
CA ALA A 266 3.12 -0.41 11.71
C ALA A 266 4.41 -0.15 12.51
N CYS A 267 4.53 -0.78 13.69
CA CYS A 267 5.73 -0.77 14.53
C CYS A 267 6.77 -1.84 14.15
N ASN A 268 6.62 -2.51 13.00
CA ASN A 268 7.49 -3.61 12.54
C ASN A 268 7.58 -4.78 13.53
N LEU A 269 6.52 -5.05 14.28
CA LEU A 269 6.44 -6.19 15.20
C LEU A 269 5.88 -7.46 14.54
N GLY A 270 5.42 -7.38 13.29
CA GLY A 270 5.01 -8.54 12.49
C GLY A 270 6.19 -9.28 11.86
N PRO A 271 6.06 -10.58 11.56
CA PRO A 271 7.07 -11.34 10.83
C PRO A 271 7.33 -10.74 9.43
N ASP A 272 8.60 -10.56 9.09
CA ASP A 272 9.01 -10.09 7.76
C ASP A 272 9.47 -11.29 6.91
N ALA A 273 8.51 -12.17 6.58
CA ALA A 273 8.76 -13.40 5.85
C ALA A 273 7.78 -13.56 4.69
N LEU A 274 8.25 -14.05 3.56
CA LEU A 274 7.45 -14.21 2.33
C LEU A 274 6.25 -15.18 2.49
N TRP A 275 6.34 -16.13 3.41
CA TRP A 275 5.26 -17.08 3.73
C TRP A 275 4.15 -16.47 4.59
N PHE A 276 4.43 -15.34 5.29
CA PHE A 276 3.50 -14.79 6.26
C PHE A 276 2.22 -14.23 5.63
N PRO A 277 2.24 -13.42 4.53
CA PRO A 277 1.02 -12.98 3.86
C PRO A 277 0.12 -14.13 3.40
N PRO A 278 0.60 -15.16 2.68
CA PRO A 278 -0.24 -16.31 2.29
C PRO A 278 -0.82 -17.09 3.49
N LEU A 279 -0.09 -17.15 4.61
CA LEU A 279 -0.61 -17.75 5.84
C LEU A 279 -1.80 -16.95 6.37
N ILE A 280 -1.65 -15.63 6.50
CA ILE A 280 -2.72 -14.75 7.00
C ILE A 280 -3.95 -14.81 6.08
N GLU A 281 -3.75 -14.74 4.78
CA GLU A 281 -4.85 -14.87 3.81
C GLU A 281 -5.59 -16.21 3.96
N THR A 282 -4.85 -17.31 4.17
CA THR A 282 -5.44 -18.64 4.42
C THR A 282 -6.26 -18.65 5.72
N LEU A 283 -5.73 -18.05 6.79
CA LEU A 283 -6.43 -17.96 8.09
C LEU A 283 -7.68 -17.07 8.01
N ILE A 284 -7.65 -16.01 7.20
CA ILE A 284 -8.83 -15.17 6.91
C ILE A 284 -9.90 -16.03 6.23
N ALA A 285 -9.56 -16.80 5.20
CA ALA A 285 -10.51 -17.67 4.54
C ALA A 285 -11.08 -18.76 5.48
N ILE A 286 -10.23 -19.36 6.32
CA ILE A 286 -10.66 -20.30 7.38
C ILE A 286 -11.66 -19.63 8.33
N SER A 287 -11.45 -18.38 8.73
CA SER A 287 -12.37 -17.66 9.63
C SER A 287 -13.76 -17.49 9.03
N ILE A 288 -13.85 -17.22 7.72
CA ILE A 288 -15.13 -17.11 6.99
C ILE A 288 -15.84 -18.45 6.95
N VAL A 289 -15.13 -19.53 6.61
CA VAL A 289 -15.68 -20.89 6.60
C VAL A 289 -16.18 -21.29 7.99
N TYR A 290 -15.37 -21.02 9.03
CA TYR A 290 -15.74 -21.31 10.42
C TYR A 290 -17.04 -20.60 10.82
N MET A 291 -17.15 -19.29 10.55
CA MET A 291 -18.33 -18.52 10.89
C MET A 291 -19.58 -18.99 10.15
N ALA A 292 -19.44 -19.39 8.90
CA ALA A 292 -20.54 -19.95 8.11
C ALA A 292 -21.00 -21.32 8.65
N LEU A 293 -20.07 -22.19 9.01
CA LEU A 293 -20.38 -23.51 9.60
C LEU A 293 -20.99 -23.36 11.00
N GLU A 294 -20.51 -22.42 11.83
CA GLU A 294 -21.11 -22.13 13.14
C GLU A 294 -22.57 -21.68 13.01
N ASN A 295 -22.89 -20.91 11.97
CA ASN A 295 -24.28 -20.51 11.71
C ASN A 295 -25.20 -21.72 11.40
N ILE A 296 -24.67 -22.73 10.69
CA ILE A 296 -25.43 -23.94 10.33
C ILE A 296 -25.68 -24.84 11.55
N VAL A 297 -24.63 -25.05 12.36
CA VAL A 297 -24.69 -25.94 13.53
C VAL A 297 -25.51 -25.31 14.69
N GLY A 298 -25.33 -24.03 14.92
CA GLY A 298 -26.02 -23.29 15.97
C GLY A 298 -25.09 -22.27 16.63
N SER A 299 -25.35 -20.99 16.38
CA SER A 299 -24.53 -19.88 16.84
C SER A 299 -24.89 -19.43 18.25
N ASN A 300 -23.88 -19.08 19.06
CA ASN A 300 -24.06 -18.54 20.41
C ASN A 300 -23.54 -17.09 20.50
N ILE A 301 -24.44 -16.14 20.67
CA ILE A 301 -24.13 -14.71 20.72
C ILE A 301 -23.17 -14.33 21.87
N GLN A 302 -23.22 -15.07 22.99
CA GLN A 302 -22.38 -14.79 24.16
C GLN A 302 -20.90 -15.10 23.94
N ARG A 303 -20.58 -16.04 23.05
CA ARG A 303 -19.19 -16.41 22.71
C ARG A 303 -18.69 -15.67 21.48
N ARG A 304 -19.60 -15.10 20.71
CA ARG A 304 -19.29 -14.57 19.37
C ARG A 304 -18.32 -13.40 19.40
N TRP A 305 -18.39 -12.54 20.41
CA TRP A 305 -17.45 -11.44 20.54
C TRP A 305 -15.99 -11.91 20.74
N ILE A 306 -15.77 -13.03 21.44
CA ILE A 306 -14.43 -13.61 21.65
C ILE A 306 -13.89 -14.16 20.33
N ILE A 307 -14.73 -14.92 19.61
CA ILE A 307 -14.37 -15.52 18.31
C ILE A 307 -14.06 -14.40 17.31
N THR A 308 -14.91 -13.39 17.26
CA THR A 308 -14.75 -12.24 16.37
C THR A 308 -13.52 -11.42 16.73
N PHE A 309 -13.19 -11.28 18.02
CA PHE A 309 -11.93 -10.69 18.47
C PHE A 309 -10.72 -11.48 17.96
N ALA A 310 -10.71 -12.80 18.13
CA ALA A 310 -9.62 -13.64 17.67
C ALA A 310 -9.42 -13.54 16.15
N PHE A 311 -10.52 -13.50 15.38
CA PHE A 311 -10.44 -13.31 13.93
C PHE A 311 -10.04 -11.89 13.53
N GLY A 312 -10.42 -10.88 14.31
CA GLY A 312 -9.95 -9.50 14.13
C GLY A 312 -8.42 -9.37 14.21
N ILE A 313 -7.78 -10.13 15.12
CA ILE A 313 -6.30 -10.21 15.19
C ILE A 313 -5.71 -10.72 13.87
N VAL A 314 -6.30 -11.75 13.28
CA VAL A 314 -5.83 -12.32 12.01
C VAL A 314 -6.04 -11.33 10.87
N HIS A 315 -7.26 -10.77 10.74
CA HIS A 315 -7.60 -9.83 9.67
C HIS A 315 -6.74 -8.57 9.67
N GLY A 316 -6.37 -8.05 10.85
CA GLY A 316 -5.52 -6.86 10.95
C GLY A 316 -4.10 -7.07 10.39
N PHE A 317 -3.57 -8.28 10.44
CA PHE A 317 -2.32 -8.60 9.75
C PHE A 317 -2.49 -8.66 8.23
N GLY A 318 -3.67 -9.02 7.69
CA GLY A 318 -3.92 -9.11 6.25
C GLY A 318 -3.73 -7.77 5.53
N PHE A 319 -4.12 -6.68 6.14
CA PHE A 319 -3.95 -5.33 5.56
C PHE A 319 -2.57 -4.73 5.83
N SER A 320 -1.78 -5.28 6.73
CA SER A 320 -0.54 -4.68 7.20
C SER A 320 0.49 -4.43 6.08
N PHE A 321 0.52 -5.27 5.05
CA PHE A 321 1.43 -5.13 3.91
C PHE A 321 1.03 -3.97 2.99
N ALA A 322 -0.26 -3.84 2.67
CA ALA A 322 -0.78 -2.72 1.90
C ALA A 322 -0.68 -1.41 2.70
N LEU A 323 -0.84 -1.48 4.02
CA LEU A 323 -0.73 -0.32 4.89
C LEU A 323 0.67 0.27 4.90
N ARG A 324 1.74 -0.53 4.88
CA ARG A 324 3.13 -0.03 4.84
C ARG A 324 3.34 0.94 3.66
N GLN A 325 2.80 0.61 2.48
CA GLN A 325 2.86 1.51 1.32
C GLN A 325 2.03 2.79 1.52
N THR A 326 0.95 2.70 2.29
CA THR A 326 0.04 3.83 2.51
C THR A 326 0.48 4.73 3.67
N LEU A 327 1.22 4.19 4.65
CA LEU A 327 1.74 4.94 5.81
C LEU A 327 2.73 6.05 5.40
N GLN A 328 3.36 5.96 4.24
CA GLN A 328 4.16 7.05 3.68
C GLN A 328 3.38 8.37 3.59
N PHE A 329 2.05 8.31 3.42
CA PHE A 329 1.18 9.50 3.34
C PHE A 329 0.70 10.00 4.71
N ALA A 330 1.08 9.36 5.81
CA ALA A 330 0.77 9.80 7.16
C ALA A 330 1.63 11.00 7.61
N GLY A 331 2.76 11.23 6.94
CA GLY A 331 3.73 12.24 7.33
C GLY A 331 4.26 11.98 8.75
N SER A 332 4.26 13.04 9.59
CA SER A 332 4.63 12.93 11.03
C SER A 332 3.49 12.41 11.91
N HIS A 333 2.28 12.16 11.35
CA HIS A 333 1.05 11.91 12.10
C HIS A 333 0.63 10.43 12.13
N LEU A 334 1.59 9.51 12.28
CA LEU A 334 1.36 8.06 12.23
C LEU A 334 0.23 7.60 13.16
N THR A 335 0.28 7.99 14.44
CA THR A 335 -0.73 7.59 15.44
C THR A 335 -2.12 8.09 15.06
N VAL A 336 -2.23 9.37 14.67
CA VAL A 336 -3.51 9.95 14.22
C VAL A 336 -4.03 9.21 12.99
N SER A 337 -3.17 8.89 12.03
CA SER A 337 -3.54 8.16 10.82
C SER A 337 -4.04 6.76 11.11
N LEU A 338 -3.38 6.01 11.99
CA LEU A 338 -3.81 4.66 12.39
C LEU A 338 -5.15 4.66 13.13
N LEU A 339 -5.34 5.59 14.07
CA LEU A 339 -6.62 5.75 14.78
C LEU A 339 -7.74 6.17 13.81
N SER A 340 -7.45 7.08 12.89
CA SER A 340 -8.39 7.54 11.87
C SER A 340 -8.77 6.43 10.89
N PHE A 341 -7.82 5.57 10.51
CA PHE A 341 -8.09 4.39 9.70
C PHE A 341 -9.07 3.45 10.40
N ASN A 342 -8.84 3.15 11.67
CA ASN A 342 -9.72 2.29 12.46
C ASN A 342 -11.11 2.91 12.66
N ALA A 343 -11.20 4.24 12.83
CA ALA A 343 -12.49 4.93 12.81
C ALA A 343 -13.23 4.77 11.47
N GLY A 344 -12.49 4.83 10.36
CA GLY A 344 -13.02 4.55 9.02
C GLY A 344 -13.52 3.12 8.87
N VAL A 345 -12.76 2.14 9.35
CA VAL A 345 -13.14 0.71 9.38
C VAL A 345 -14.47 0.54 10.14
N GLU A 346 -14.58 1.09 11.34
CA GLU A 346 -15.81 1.03 12.15
C GLU A 346 -17.00 1.65 11.42
N LEU A 347 -16.83 2.82 10.81
CA LEU A 347 -17.87 3.48 10.02
C LEU A 347 -18.32 2.63 8.83
N GLY A 348 -17.39 2.02 8.11
CA GLY A 348 -17.68 1.11 7.00
C GLY A 348 -18.50 -0.10 7.46
N GLN A 349 -18.07 -0.73 8.55
CA GLN A 349 -18.78 -1.88 9.14
C GLN A 349 -20.19 -1.50 9.61
N LEU A 350 -20.35 -0.36 10.29
CA LEU A 350 -21.66 0.14 10.72
C LEU A 350 -22.59 0.41 9.53
N LEU A 351 -22.07 0.98 8.45
CA LEU A 351 -22.86 1.16 7.22
C LEU A 351 -23.35 -0.18 6.67
N VAL A 352 -22.46 -1.17 6.60
CA VAL A 352 -22.83 -2.52 6.14
C VAL A 352 -23.89 -3.14 7.05
N LEU A 353 -23.78 -3.00 8.37
CA LEU A 353 -24.81 -3.48 9.31
C LEU A 353 -26.16 -2.80 9.10
N VAL A 354 -26.17 -1.48 8.93
CA VAL A 354 -27.40 -0.70 8.67
C VAL A 354 -28.09 -1.16 7.39
N ALA A 355 -27.35 -1.58 6.39
CA ALA A 355 -27.89 -2.12 5.14
C ALA A 355 -28.33 -3.59 5.27
N LEU A 356 -27.47 -4.46 5.85
CA LEU A 356 -27.70 -5.91 5.88
C LEU A 356 -28.78 -6.33 6.87
N VAL A 357 -28.86 -5.69 8.06
CA VAL A 357 -29.84 -6.08 9.08
C VAL A 357 -31.28 -5.98 8.57
N PRO A 358 -31.74 -4.82 8.05
CA PRO A 358 -33.12 -4.73 7.53
C PRO A 358 -33.32 -5.57 6.26
N ALA A 359 -32.30 -5.71 5.40
CA ALA A 359 -32.38 -6.54 4.20
C ALA A 359 -32.64 -8.01 4.54
N LEU A 360 -31.88 -8.57 5.50
CA LEU A 360 -32.07 -9.95 5.95
C LEU A 360 -33.35 -10.13 6.77
N GLU A 361 -33.75 -9.13 7.58
CA GLU A 361 -35.01 -9.17 8.30
C GLU A 361 -36.19 -9.21 7.33
N GLY A 362 -36.17 -8.38 6.29
CA GLY A 362 -37.16 -8.41 5.22
C GLY A 362 -37.16 -9.73 4.46
N LEU A 363 -35.99 -10.27 4.09
CA LEU A 363 -35.87 -11.56 3.40
C LEU A 363 -36.50 -12.70 4.21
N PHE A 364 -36.16 -12.80 5.50
CA PHE A 364 -36.64 -13.88 6.36
C PHE A 364 -38.10 -13.71 6.79
N ARG A 365 -38.61 -12.47 6.79
CA ARG A 365 -40.03 -12.20 7.10
C ARG A 365 -40.96 -12.50 5.93
N PHE A 366 -40.52 -12.21 4.69
CA PHE A 366 -41.39 -12.21 3.53
C PHE A 366 -41.14 -13.32 2.51
N ALA A 367 -39.87 -13.84 2.43
CA ALA A 367 -39.51 -14.71 1.33
C ALA A 367 -39.08 -16.13 1.75
N VAL A 368 -38.31 -16.29 2.84
CA VAL A 368 -37.73 -17.58 3.21
C VAL A 368 -37.77 -17.81 4.72
N PRO A 369 -38.16 -19.03 5.19
CA PRO A 369 -38.08 -19.35 6.62
C PRO A 369 -36.67 -19.12 7.18
N GLU A 370 -36.56 -18.52 8.35
CA GLU A 370 -35.30 -18.05 8.94
C GLU A 370 -34.22 -19.15 9.01
N ARG A 371 -34.57 -20.34 9.51
CA ARG A 371 -33.61 -21.45 9.62
C ARG A 371 -33.11 -21.92 8.25
N THR A 372 -34.02 -22.08 7.29
CA THR A 372 -33.66 -22.49 5.93
C THR A 372 -32.80 -21.44 5.23
N GLY A 373 -33.20 -20.18 5.33
CA GLY A 373 -32.44 -19.06 4.76
C GLY A 373 -31.04 -18.93 5.39
N THR A 374 -30.92 -19.08 6.72
CA THR A 374 -29.63 -19.10 7.42
C THR A 374 -28.73 -20.22 6.91
N ILE A 375 -29.26 -21.44 6.74
CA ILE A 375 -28.48 -22.57 6.24
C ILE A 375 -28.04 -22.35 4.79
N ILE A 376 -28.94 -21.91 3.91
CA ILE A 376 -28.63 -21.68 2.49
C ILE A 376 -27.58 -20.56 2.34
N ALA A 377 -27.81 -19.40 2.98
CA ALA A 377 -26.89 -18.29 2.91
C ALA A 377 -25.50 -18.64 3.47
N SER A 378 -25.48 -19.34 4.62
CA SER A 378 -24.21 -19.79 5.21
C SER A 378 -23.50 -20.85 4.38
N ALA A 379 -24.25 -21.77 3.74
CA ALA A 379 -23.65 -22.78 2.85
C ALA A 379 -23.01 -22.13 1.61
N LEU A 380 -23.64 -21.10 1.03
CA LEU A 380 -23.06 -20.36 -0.09
C LEU A 380 -21.76 -19.64 0.32
N VAL A 381 -21.75 -18.98 1.48
CA VAL A 381 -20.55 -18.35 2.00
C VAL A 381 -19.45 -19.37 2.33
N ALA A 382 -19.83 -20.49 2.96
CA ALA A 382 -18.89 -21.56 3.25
C ALA A 382 -18.25 -22.14 1.97
N HIS A 383 -19.05 -22.31 0.91
CA HIS A 383 -18.55 -22.75 -0.40
C HIS A 383 -17.52 -21.77 -0.99
N THR A 384 -17.83 -20.48 -1.02
CA THR A 384 -16.91 -19.45 -1.49
C THR A 384 -15.63 -19.39 -0.65
N GLY A 385 -15.78 -19.36 0.68
CA GLY A 385 -14.66 -19.35 1.61
C GLY A 385 -13.78 -20.60 1.52
N TRP A 386 -14.38 -21.78 1.23
CA TRP A 386 -13.66 -23.03 1.00
C TRP A 386 -12.74 -22.96 -0.23
N HIS A 387 -13.25 -22.45 -1.35
CA HIS A 387 -12.43 -22.27 -2.55
C HIS A 387 -11.26 -21.31 -2.29
N TRP A 388 -11.52 -20.19 -1.62
CA TRP A 388 -10.45 -19.24 -1.25
C TRP A 388 -9.43 -19.87 -0.30
N MET A 389 -9.90 -20.66 0.66
CA MET A 389 -9.01 -21.36 1.61
C MET A 389 -8.06 -22.30 0.88
N ILE A 390 -8.56 -23.10 -0.06
CA ILE A 390 -7.72 -24.03 -0.85
C ILE A 390 -6.72 -23.24 -1.70
N GLU A 391 -7.17 -22.24 -2.46
CA GLU A 391 -6.32 -21.45 -3.34
C GLU A 391 -5.18 -20.77 -2.55
N ARG A 392 -5.50 -20.17 -1.41
CA ARG A 392 -4.52 -19.48 -0.57
C ARG A 392 -3.60 -20.47 0.14
N ALA A 393 -4.11 -21.63 0.57
CA ALA A 393 -3.30 -22.70 1.14
C ALA A 393 -2.32 -23.31 0.12
N ASP A 394 -2.72 -23.42 -1.15
CA ASP A 394 -1.83 -23.90 -2.20
C ASP A 394 -0.70 -22.89 -2.50
N ARG A 395 -0.97 -21.60 -2.43
CA ARG A 395 0.08 -20.57 -2.47
C ARG A 395 1.03 -20.70 -1.26
N LEU A 396 0.50 -20.91 -0.06
CA LEU A 396 1.30 -21.09 1.15
C LEU A 396 2.22 -22.32 1.05
N ARG A 397 1.75 -23.42 0.47
CA ARG A 397 2.54 -24.66 0.27
C ARG A 397 3.74 -24.50 -0.66
N GLN A 398 3.77 -23.44 -1.49
CA GLN A 398 4.90 -23.15 -2.37
C GLN A 398 6.12 -22.65 -1.59
N PHE A 399 5.92 -22.15 -0.37
CA PHE A 399 6.99 -21.70 0.49
C PHE A 399 7.55 -22.86 1.32
N ARG A 400 8.87 -23.04 1.30
CA ARG A 400 9.55 -23.94 2.23
C ARG A 400 9.55 -23.30 3.61
N PHE A 401 8.88 -23.92 4.54
CA PHE A 401 8.86 -23.48 5.93
C PHE A 401 10.14 -24.01 6.61
N GLU A 402 11.11 -23.13 6.75
CA GLU A 402 12.30 -23.40 7.56
C GLU A 402 11.98 -23.00 9.00
N TRP A 403 11.99 -23.96 9.91
CA TRP A 403 11.86 -23.65 11.32
C TRP A 403 13.01 -22.73 11.74
N PRO A 404 12.72 -21.61 12.46
CA PRO A 404 13.80 -20.76 12.97
C PRO A 404 14.73 -21.60 13.83
N ALA A 405 16.02 -21.46 13.61
CA ALA A 405 17.02 -22.14 14.41
C ALA A 405 16.80 -21.81 15.90
N LEU A 406 16.84 -22.84 16.76
CA LEU A 406 16.73 -22.69 18.20
C LEU A 406 18.02 -22.07 18.73
N ASP A 407 18.27 -20.80 18.41
CA ASP A 407 19.43 -20.04 18.82
C ASP A 407 19.11 -19.06 19.97
N ALA A 408 20.14 -18.45 20.51
CA ALA A 408 20.00 -17.45 21.59
C ALA A 408 19.16 -16.23 21.14
N ALA A 409 19.16 -15.90 19.86
CA ALA A 409 18.39 -14.78 19.31
C ALA A 409 16.90 -15.07 19.30
N LEU A 410 16.49 -16.28 18.94
CA LEU A 410 15.09 -16.72 19.03
C LEU A 410 14.63 -16.74 20.50
N LEU A 411 15.44 -17.30 21.40
CA LEU A 411 15.12 -17.34 22.83
C LEU A 411 14.95 -15.94 23.40
N ALA A 412 15.83 -15.01 23.07
CA ALA A 412 15.74 -13.61 23.49
C ALA A 412 14.47 -12.94 22.95
N SER A 413 14.09 -13.23 21.70
CA SER A 413 12.85 -12.71 21.09
C SER A 413 11.62 -13.24 21.78
N VAL A 414 11.54 -14.55 22.04
CA VAL A 414 10.44 -15.19 22.78
C VAL A 414 10.32 -14.62 24.21
N LEU A 415 11.45 -14.48 24.92
CA LEU A 415 11.47 -13.87 26.27
C LEU A 415 10.97 -12.42 26.22
N ARG A 416 11.41 -11.62 25.25
CA ARG A 416 10.96 -10.24 25.08
C ARG A 416 9.44 -10.17 24.90
N TRP A 417 8.89 -11.01 24.03
CA TRP A 417 7.45 -11.07 23.78
C TRP A 417 6.68 -11.53 25.02
N LEU A 418 7.20 -12.53 25.75
CA LEU A 418 6.62 -12.98 27.02
C LEU A 418 6.58 -11.84 28.04
N MET A 419 7.67 -11.09 28.18
CA MET A 419 7.72 -9.92 29.07
C MET A 419 6.71 -8.83 28.68
N VAL A 420 6.56 -8.53 27.38
CA VAL A 420 5.57 -7.54 26.87
C VAL A 420 4.15 -8.01 27.20
N ILE A 421 3.83 -9.28 26.95
CA ILE A 421 2.51 -9.84 27.24
C ILE A 421 2.23 -9.80 28.77
N LEU A 422 3.17 -10.22 29.58
CA LEU A 422 3.01 -10.19 31.05
C LEU A 422 2.84 -8.75 31.58
N THR A 423 3.58 -7.80 31.03
CA THR A 423 3.45 -6.38 31.38
C THR A 423 2.06 -5.85 31.00
N LEU A 424 1.57 -6.14 29.79
CA LEU A 424 0.24 -5.73 29.35
C LEU A 424 -0.87 -6.37 30.19
N VAL A 425 -0.78 -7.66 30.50
CA VAL A 425 -1.73 -8.34 31.38
C VAL A 425 -1.71 -7.73 32.75
N GLY A 426 -0.52 -7.43 33.30
CA GLY A 426 -0.37 -6.76 34.58
C GLY A 426 -0.99 -5.36 34.63
N LEU A 427 -0.78 -4.56 33.56
CA LEU A 427 -1.38 -3.23 33.45
C LEU A 427 -2.91 -3.29 33.33
N VAL A 428 -3.46 -4.22 32.54
CA VAL A 428 -4.91 -4.43 32.43
C VAL A 428 -5.50 -4.86 33.78
N TRP A 429 -4.84 -5.80 34.45
CA TRP A 429 -5.27 -6.25 35.80
C TRP A 429 -5.23 -5.10 36.83
N LEU A 430 -4.16 -4.33 36.85
CA LEU A 430 -4.03 -3.14 37.71
C LEU A 430 -5.12 -2.10 37.38
N GLY A 431 -5.37 -1.83 36.10
CA GLY A 431 -6.44 -0.94 35.65
C GLY A 431 -7.82 -1.39 36.12
N LEU A 432 -8.10 -2.70 36.00
CA LEU A 432 -9.36 -3.29 36.51
C LEU A 432 -9.48 -3.21 38.05
N LEU A 433 -8.38 -3.38 38.77
CA LEU A 433 -8.36 -3.21 40.24
C LEU A 433 -8.64 -1.77 40.65
N VAL A 434 -7.97 -0.80 40.03
CA VAL A 434 -8.19 0.63 40.27
C VAL A 434 -9.63 1.02 39.91
N PHE A 435 -10.14 0.57 38.81
CA PHE A 435 -11.53 0.80 38.40
C PHE A 435 -12.52 0.24 39.42
N ARG A 436 -12.35 -1.02 39.85
CA ARG A 436 -13.19 -1.63 40.91
C ARG A 436 -13.11 -0.87 42.23
N HIS A 437 -11.93 -0.40 42.60
CA HIS A 437 -11.76 0.36 43.87
C HIS A 437 -12.49 1.71 43.80
N PHE A 438 -12.37 2.44 42.69
CA PHE A 438 -13.08 3.72 42.49
C PHE A 438 -14.60 3.57 42.47
N PHE A 439 -15.13 2.55 41.79
CA PHE A 439 -16.58 2.33 41.74
C PHE A 439 -17.17 1.71 43.02
N ALA A 440 -16.38 0.96 43.79
CA ALA A 440 -16.81 0.48 45.10
C ALA A 440 -16.87 1.61 46.14
N SER A 441 -15.91 2.55 46.13
CA SER A 441 -15.91 3.70 47.04
C SER A 441 -17.03 4.70 46.76
N SER A 442 -17.44 4.86 45.49
CA SER A 442 -18.58 5.73 45.12
C SER A 442 -19.94 5.18 45.56
N ARG A 443 -20.11 3.86 45.66
CA ARG A 443 -21.36 3.25 46.18
C ARG A 443 -21.48 3.43 47.69
N LEU A 444 -20.39 3.31 48.45
CA LEU A 444 -20.40 3.49 49.90
C LEU A 444 -20.65 4.95 50.31
N SER A 445 -20.19 5.93 49.53
CA SER A 445 -20.46 7.34 49.78
C SER A 445 -21.91 7.75 49.45
N GLY A 446 -22.57 7.07 48.47
CA GLY A 446 -23.98 7.28 48.15
C GLY A 446 -24.95 6.75 49.24
N GLU A 447 -24.66 5.57 49.82
CA GLU A 447 -25.47 5.00 50.90
C GLU A 447 -25.34 5.77 52.20
N SER A 448 -24.17 6.30 52.54
CA SER A 448 -23.98 7.12 53.75
C SER A 448 -24.67 8.48 53.64
N ARG A 449 -24.84 9.06 52.44
CA ARG A 449 -25.62 10.29 52.20
C ARG A 449 -27.14 10.07 52.31
N MET A 450 -27.64 8.95 51.85
CA MET A 450 -29.10 8.65 51.97
C MET A 450 -29.53 8.36 53.41
N ARG A 451 -28.66 7.75 54.24
CA ARG A 451 -28.97 7.53 55.67
C ARG A 451 -28.94 8.82 56.50
N ARG A 452 -28.36 9.94 56.04
CA ARG A 452 -28.37 11.25 56.71
C ARG A 452 -29.59 12.11 56.35
N ILE A 453 -30.37 11.76 55.33
CA ILE A 453 -31.56 12.51 54.91
C ILE A 453 -32.84 11.95 55.57
N HIS A 454 -32.77 10.74 56.17
CA HIS A 454 -33.88 10.08 56.87
C HIS A 454 -33.68 10.05 58.40
N ARG A 455 -32.85 10.91 58.96
CA ARG A 455 -32.84 11.30 60.35
C ARG A 455 -33.08 12.84 60.43
#